data_d616f9d5d1c9040b520de6f4ec2ac17c
#
_entry.id   d616f9d5d1c9040b520de6f4ec2ac17c
#
_cell.length_a   1.000
_cell.length_b   1.000
_cell.length_c   1.000
_cell.angle_alpha   90.00
_cell.angle_beta   90.00
_cell.angle_gamma   90.00
#
_symmetry.space_group_name_H-M   'P 1'
#
loop_
_entity.id
_entity.type
_entity.pdbx_description
1 polymer ?
#
loop_
_entity_poly.entity_id
_entity_poly.type
_entity_poly.pdbx_seq_one_letter_code
_entity_poly.pdbx_strand_id
1 'polypeptide(L)'
;MAGAADRTVGGPGTLDAVKAAASASGACMALTTEQIEGPYYLDHELFRKDVVEDRTGIPLLLVLRAVDSATCRPLRNSAVEIWHCDASGVYSGYTQVGNGGGGGTPPGPPPSGTPTAPPDGSGGPGGHATPTDDLTSLRGIQMTDQQGFVTFRAVFPGWYTGRAVHIHTKVHTGGSRSSDGYTGGRTCHTGQFYFAEDAVKATVGVAPYSANSVTRVTLDQDALYPGTGTPGGLLELVYDRRHIQRGIVGHITMAVDPDATNDGGGAPGGPAPTASPSPSV
;
A
#
# COMPACT_ATOMS: atom_id res chain seq x y z
N MET A 1 3.27 23.60 36.19
CA MET A 1 2.35 22.81 35.34
C MET A 1 3.16 22.28 34.18
N ALA A 2 3.60 21.02 34.26
CA ALA A 2 4.37 20.37 33.20
C ALA A 2 3.39 19.97 32.09
N GLY A 3 3.61 20.47 30.87
CA GLY A 3 2.82 20.17 29.70
C GLY A 3 2.82 18.65 29.45
N ALA A 4 1.64 18.09 29.25
CA ALA A 4 1.46 16.73 28.77
C ALA A 4 2.15 16.63 27.41
N ALA A 5 3.30 15.95 27.36
CA ALA A 5 3.95 15.61 26.11
C ALA A 5 2.96 14.78 25.28
N ASP A 6 2.70 15.24 24.09
CA ASP A 6 1.87 14.57 23.07
C ASP A 6 2.43 13.16 22.84
N ARG A 7 1.82 12.16 23.46
CA ARG A 7 2.17 10.74 23.35
C ARG A 7 1.38 10.09 22.21
N THR A 8 1.23 10.78 21.09
CA THR A 8 0.74 10.16 19.88
C THR A 8 1.77 9.16 19.37
N VAL A 9 1.33 7.95 19.06
CA VAL A 9 2.16 6.97 18.35
C VAL A 9 2.62 7.64 17.06
N GLY A 10 3.94 7.76 16.86
CA GLY A 10 4.52 8.47 15.71
C GLY A 10 5.16 9.83 16.02
N GLY A 11 5.40 10.14 17.29
CA GLY A 11 6.28 11.27 17.66
C GLY A 11 7.68 11.13 17.05
N PRO A 12 8.47 12.23 16.98
CA PRO A 12 9.80 12.23 16.34
C PRO A 12 10.72 11.09 16.79
N GLY A 13 10.74 10.77 18.08
CA GLY A 13 11.57 9.67 18.62
C GLY A 13 11.15 8.28 18.12
N THR A 14 9.87 8.05 17.86
CA THR A 14 9.39 6.77 17.29
C THR A 14 9.81 6.65 15.83
N LEU A 15 9.68 7.73 15.06
CA LEU A 15 10.08 7.76 13.64
C LEU A 15 11.57 7.51 13.48
N ASP A 16 12.40 8.17 14.28
CA ASP A 16 13.85 8.00 14.24
C ASP A 16 14.27 6.58 14.64
N ALA A 17 13.63 5.99 15.65
CA ALA A 17 13.88 4.60 16.06
C ALA A 17 13.50 3.61 14.94
N VAL A 18 12.35 3.79 14.28
CA VAL A 18 11.91 2.96 13.15
C VAL A 18 12.88 3.08 11.98
N LYS A 19 13.27 4.30 11.59
CA LYS A 19 14.25 4.52 10.52
C LYS A 19 15.61 3.92 10.86
N ALA A 20 16.06 4.03 12.10
CA ALA A 20 17.31 3.44 12.56
C ALA A 20 17.26 1.90 12.49
N ALA A 21 16.18 1.28 12.95
CA ALA A 21 15.97 -0.17 12.89
C ALA A 21 15.95 -0.67 11.45
N ALA A 22 15.19 -0.02 10.57
CA ALA A 22 15.14 -0.34 9.14
C ALA A 22 16.48 -0.14 8.41
N SER A 23 17.34 0.78 8.90
CA SER A 23 18.67 1.01 8.33
C SER A 23 19.73 0.03 8.83
N ALA A 24 19.55 -0.52 10.03
CA ALA A 24 20.52 -1.44 10.67
C ALA A 24 20.50 -2.84 10.04
N SER A 25 19.46 -3.21 9.32
CA SER A 25 19.37 -4.47 8.56
C SER A 25 20.32 -4.41 7.36
N GLY A 26 21.57 -4.75 7.60
CA GLY A 26 22.65 -4.72 6.58
C GLY A 26 22.64 -5.91 5.60
N ALA A 27 21.70 -6.85 5.75
CA ALA A 27 21.54 -7.95 4.80
C ALA A 27 20.77 -7.47 3.57
N CYS A 28 21.22 -7.90 2.39
CA CYS A 28 20.47 -7.69 1.16
C CYS A 28 19.16 -8.45 1.25
N MET A 29 18.08 -7.76 1.00
CA MET A 29 16.74 -8.36 1.10
C MET A 29 16.39 -9.03 -0.23
N ALA A 30 15.59 -10.09 -0.15
CA ALA A 30 14.98 -10.65 -1.34
C ALA A 30 14.10 -9.61 -2.04
N LEU A 31 14.01 -9.70 -3.36
CA LEU A 31 13.14 -8.86 -4.18
C LEU A 31 11.71 -8.90 -3.61
N THR A 32 11.13 -7.72 -3.41
CA THR A 32 9.75 -7.60 -2.95
C THR A 32 8.81 -8.14 -4.04
N THR A 33 7.83 -8.93 -3.64
CA THR A 33 6.91 -9.58 -4.57
C THR A 33 6.09 -8.55 -5.35
N GLU A 34 6.15 -8.66 -6.67
CA GLU A 34 5.32 -7.88 -7.58
C GLU A 34 3.85 -8.30 -7.48
N GLN A 35 2.96 -7.31 -7.57
CA GLN A 35 1.53 -7.54 -7.52
C GLN A 35 0.79 -6.66 -8.53
N ILE A 36 -0.50 -6.92 -8.69
CA ILE A 36 -1.35 -6.13 -9.58
C ILE A 36 -1.66 -4.76 -8.95
N GLU A 37 -1.80 -3.78 -9.81
CA GLU A 37 -2.23 -2.43 -9.47
C GLU A 37 -3.66 -2.38 -8.92
N GLY A 38 -4.52 -3.24 -9.45
CA GLY A 38 -5.94 -3.27 -9.11
C GLY A 38 -6.77 -2.21 -9.86
N PRO A 39 -8.11 -2.26 -9.71
CA PRO A 39 -9.00 -1.45 -10.53
C PRO A 39 -9.10 0.03 -10.10
N TYR A 40 -8.62 0.38 -8.91
CA TYR A 40 -8.85 1.69 -8.30
C TYR A 40 -7.62 2.62 -8.33
N TYR A 41 -6.65 2.33 -9.19
CA TYR A 41 -5.55 3.24 -9.45
C TYR A 41 -6.03 4.49 -10.19
N LEU A 42 -5.49 5.65 -9.81
CA LEU A 42 -5.66 6.93 -10.48
C LEU A 42 -4.30 7.62 -10.51
N ASP A 43 -3.88 7.97 -11.70
CA ASP A 43 -2.64 8.70 -11.93
C ASP A 43 -2.86 10.19 -11.61
N HIS A 44 -2.83 10.52 -10.33
CA HIS A 44 -2.97 11.90 -9.85
C HIS A 44 -1.64 12.56 -9.50
N GLU A 45 -0.58 11.76 -9.29
CA GLU A 45 0.78 12.20 -8.96
C GLU A 45 0.85 13.31 -7.88
N LEU A 46 -0.02 13.23 -6.88
CA LEU A 46 -0.16 14.24 -5.83
C LEU A 46 1.02 14.18 -4.86
N PHE A 47 1.98 15.09 -4.99
CA PHE A 47 3.12 15.19 -4.08
C PHE A 47 2.71 15.73 -2.72
N ARG A 48 2.45 14.83 -1.77
CA ARG A 48 2.06 15.16 -0.40
C ARG A 48 2.43 14.08 0.59
N LYS A 49 2.72 14.51 1.82
CA LYS A 49 3.02 13.64 2.94
C LYS A 49 1.76 13.28 3.73
N ASP A 50 0.85 14.21 3.87
CA ASP A 50 -0.42 14.01 4.54
C ASP A 50 -1.48 13.71 3.48
N VAL A 51 -2.00 12.49 3.51
CA VAL A 51 -2.98 12.00 2.54
C VAL A 51 -4.38 11.84 3.15
N VAL A 52 -4.55 12.23 4.43
CA VAL A 52 -5.78 12.01 5.19
C VAL A 52 -6.93 12.82 4.65
N GLU A 53 -6.70 14.10 4.32
CA GLU A 53 -7.77 15.07 4.01
C GLU A 53 -8.85 15.09 5.09
N ASP A 54 -10.10 14.81 4.73
CA ASP A 54 -11.27 14.77 5.63
C ASP A 54 -11.59 13.35 6.16
N ARG A 55 -10.75 12.34 5.86
CA ARG A 55 -11.02 10.97 6.28
C ARG A 55 -10.80 10.77 7.78
N THR A 56 -11.74 10.08 8.41
CA THR A 56 -11.65 9.69 9.81
C THR A 56 -11.22 8.23 9.96
N GLY A 57 -10.48 7.91 11.02
CA GLY A 57 -10.00 6.56 11.30
C GLY A 57 -8.86 6.56 12.31
N ILE A 58 -8.29 5.40 12.57
CA ILE A 58 -7.11 5.26 13.42
C ILE A 58 -5.92 5.87 12.67
N PRO A 59 -5.19 6.85 13.26
CA PRO A 59 -4.03 7.45 12.62
C PRO A 59 -2.98 6.40 12.23
N LEU A 60 -2.50 6.45 11.00
CA LEU A 60 -1.42 5.62 10.50
C LEU A 60 -0.25 6.50 10.05
N LEU A 61 0.92 6.27 10.67
CA LEU A 61 2.18 6.77 10.15
C LEU A 61 2.86 5.64 9.38
N LEU A 62 2.93 5.77 8.06
CA LEU A 62 3.55 4.78 7.18
C LEU A 62 4.97 5.23 6.85
N VAL A 63 5.97 4.39 7.16
CA VAL A 63 7.39 4.63 6.92
C VAL A 63 7.90 3.58 5.94
N LEU A 64 8.14 3.98 4.71
CA LEU A 64 8.57 3.10 3.64
C LEU A 64 10.01 3.39 3.27
N ARG A 65 10.81 2.35 3.04
CA ARG A 65 12.16 2.45 2.54
C ARG A 65 12.29 1.67 1.25
N ALA A 66 12.85 2.27 0.21
CA ALA A 66 13.17 1.61 -1.03
C ALA A 66 14.69 1.39 -1.16
N VAL A 67 15.10 0.18 -1.49
CA VAL A 67 16.49 -0.20 -1.73
C VAL A 67 16.60 -0.98 -3.04
N ASP A 68 17.72 -0.86 -3.70
CA ASP A 68 18.09 -1.68 -4.85
C ASP A 68 18.37 -3.12 -4.40
N SER A 69 17.66 -4.08 -4.96
CA SER A 69 17.74 -5.49 -4.59
C SER A 69 19.10 -6.13 -4.90
N ALA A 70 19.82 -5.65 -5.91
CA ALA A 70 21.12 -6.17 -6.31
C ALA A 70 22.27 -5.61 -5.45
N THR A 71 22.20 -4.32 -5.09
CA THR A 71 23.28 -3.61 -4.40
C THR A 71 22.99 -3.31 -2.94
N CYS A 72 21.76 -3.49 -2.49
CA CYS A 72 21.25 -3.15 -1.16
C CYS A 72 21.36 -1.66 -0.80
N ARG A 73 21.69 -0.81 -1.77
CA ARG A 73 21.82 0.62 -1.56
C ARG A 73 20.46 1.30 -1.55
N PRO A 74 20.28 2.35 -0.73
CA PRO A 74 19.07 3.16 -0.77
C PRO A 74 18.79 3.70 -2.19
N LEU A 75 17.57 3.56 -2.66
CA LEU A 75 17.11 4.24 -3.87
C LEU A 75 16.83 5.70 -3.53
N ARG A 76 17.70 6.59 -4.00
CA ARG A 76 17.62 8.02 -3.81
C ARG A 76 16.93 8.66 -5.00
N ASN A 77 16.19 9.73 -4.76
CA ASN A 77 15.49 10.47 -5.83
C ASN A 77 14.57 9.58 -6.68
N SER A 78 14.09 8.50 -6.09
CA SER A 78 13.00 7.68 -6.63
C SER A 78 11.69 8.17 -6.06
N ALA A 79 10.57 7.92 -6.72
CA ALA A 79 9.28 8.26 -6.15
C ALA A 79 8.58 7.00 -5.63
N VAL A 80 7.92 7.13 -4.49
CA VAL A 80 7.05 6.09 -3.93
C VAL A 80 5.65 6.64 -3.84
N GLU A 81 4.72 5.94 -4.46
CA GLU A 81 3.31 6.25 -4.49
C GLU A 81 2.53 5.26 -3.65
N ILE A 82 1.46 5.73 -3.00
CA ILE A 82 0.50 4.89 -2.27
C ILE A 82 -0.93 5.27 -2.61
N TRP A 83 -1.84 4.29 -2.57
CA TRP A 83 -3.28 4.50 -2.53
C TRP A 83 -3.96 3.37 -1.77
N HIS A 84 -5.04 3.70 -1.07
CA HIS A 84 -5.82 2.73 -0.33
C HIS A 84 -7.22 3.24 0.00
N CYS A 85 -8.11 2.34 0.42
CA CYS A 85 -9.45 2.68 0.86
C CYS A 85 -9.45 3.40 2.22
N ASP A 86 -10.52 4.10 2.52
CA ASP A 86 -10.77 4.69 3.85
C ASP A 86 -11.13 3.61 4.89
N ALA A 87 -11.42 4.03 6.13
CA ALA A 87 -11.79 3.15 7.23
C ALA A 87 -13.10 2.36 6.98
N SER A 88 -13.92 2.79 6.03
CA SER A 88 -15.15 2.10 5.61
C SER A 88 -14.94 1.12 4.46
N GLY A 89 -13.72 1.05 3.90
CA GLY A 89 -13.40 0.21 2.74
C GLY A 89 -13.69 0.86 1.39
N VAL A 90 -13.86 2.19 1.36
CA VAL A 90 -14.22 2.94 0.15
C VAL A 90 -13.01 3.70 -0.40
N TYR A 91 -12.76 3.61 -1.70
CA TYR A 91 -11.70 4.37 -2.37
C TYR A 91 -12.19 5.75 -2.82
N SER A 92 -11.39 6.78 -2.60
CA SER A 92 -11.57 8.10 -3.24
C SER A 92 -11.48 7.96 -4.76
N GLY A 93 -12.27 8.74 -5.48
CA GLY A 93 -12.46 8.58 -6.92
C GLY A 93 -13.48 7.51 -7.31
N TYR A 94 -13.92 6.67 -6.35
CA TYR A 94 -14.81 5.53 -6.58
C TYR A 94 -15.88 5.39 -5.49
N THR A 95 -16.32 6.49 -4.88
CA THR A 95 -17.23 6.43 -3.74
C THR A 95 -18.61 5.84 -4.07
N GLN A 96 -19.05 5.92 -5.32
CA GLN A 96 -20.29 5.31 -5.79
C GLN A 96 -20.20 3.76 -5.87
N VAL A 97 -18.98 3.21 -5.97
CA VAL A 97 -18.74 1.76 -5.96
C VAL A 97 -18.96 1.19 -4.56
N GLY A 98 -18.71 1.99 -3.53
CA GLY A 98 -18.81 1.56 -2.14
C GLY A 98 -17.77 0.51 -1.76
N ASN A 99 -18.01 -0.20 -0.65
CA ASN A 99 -17.11 -1.24 -0.12
C ASN A 99 -17.53 -2.67 -0.49
N GLY A 100 -18.60 -2.84 -1.26
CA GLY A 100 -19.14 -4.13 -1.69
C GLY A 100 -18.78 -4.54 -3.12
N GLY A 101 -18.00 -3.71 -3.85
CA GLY A 101 -17.78 -3.91 -5.30
C GLY A 101 -19.10 -3.75 -6.06
N GLY A 102 -19.22 -2.64 -6.83
CA GLY A 102 -20.37 -2.20 -7.64
C GLY A 102 -21.67 -3.01 -7.55
N GLY A 103 -22.66 -2.42 -6.98
CA GLY A 103 -24.10 -2.74 -6.92
C GLY A 103 -24.60 -4.07 -7.48
N GLY A 104 -24.24 -5.19 -6.86
CA GLY A 104 -24.81 -6.51 -7.13
C GLY A 104 -25.37 -7.12 -5.85
N THR A 105 -26.52 -7.78 -5.97
CA THR A 105 -27.16 -8.58 -4.93
C THR A 105 -26.14 -9.45 -4.18
N PRO A 106 -26.25 -9.65 -2.84
CA PRO A 106 -25.32 -10.50 -2.09
C PRO A 106 -25.14 -11.85 -2.76
N PRO A 107 -23.91 -12.35 -2.95
CA PRO A 107 -23.70 -13.66 -3.55
C PRO A 107 -24.24 -14.74 -2.61
N GLY A 108 -24.99 -15.68 -3.19
CA GLY A 108 -25.21 -16.99 -2.59
C GLY A 108 -23.87 -17.72 -2.37
N PRO A 109 -23.86 -18.89 -1.68
CA PRO A 109 -22.65 -19.62 -1.36
C PRO A 109 -21.79 -19.86 -2.61
N PRO A 110 -20.44 -19.79 -2.50
CA PRO A 110 -19.57 -19.85 -3.66
C PRO A 110 -19.73 -21.17 -4.41
N PRO A 111 -19.87 -21.16 -5.74
CA PRO A 111 -19.73 -22.37 -6.53
C PRO A 111 -18.27 -22.82 -6.47
N SER A 112 -18.07 -24.13 -6.27
CA SER A 112 -16.77 -24.77 -6.39
C SER A 112 -16.27 -24.64 -7.82
N GLY A 113 -15.39 -23.68 -8.07
CA GLY A 113 -14.81 -23.39 -9.38
C GLY A 113 -13.87 -22.20 -9.29
N THR A 114 -12.79 -22.27 -10.00
CA THR A 114 -11.70 -21.29 -10.23
C THR A 114 -12.02 -19.85 -9.80
N PRO A 115 -11.09 -19.13 -9.11
CA PRO A 115 -11.32 -17.76 -8.66
C PRO A 115 -11.66 -16.88 -9.87
N THR A 116 -12.91 -16.46 -9.94
CA THR A 116 -13.35 -15.47 -10.90
C THR A 116 -13.01 -14.10 -10.31
N ALA A 117 -12.38 -13.25 -11.10
CA ALA A 117 -12.16 -11.84 -10.78
C ALA A 117 -13.46 -11.18 -10.28
N PRO A 118 -13.37 -10.10 -9.45
CA PRO A 118 -14.55 -9.40 -8.95
C PRO A 118 -15.48 -9.03 -10.10
N PRO A 119 -16.81 -9.10 -9.90
CA PRO A 119 -17.76 -8.71 -10.93
C PRO A 119 -17.77 -7.18 -11.02
N ASP A 120 -16.91 -6.63 -11.81
CA ASP A 120 -17.05 -5.28 -12.31
C ASP A 120 -17.30 -5.35 -13.82
N GLY A 121 -18.29 -4.68 -14.23
CA GLY A 121 -18.45 -4.48 -15.66
C GLY A 121 -17.30 -3.66 -16.20
N SER A 122 -16.47 -4.23 -17.05
CA SER A 122 -15.66 -3.56 -18.07
C SER A 122 -14.16 -3.39 -17.87
N GLY A 123 -13.45 -4.36 -17.32
CA GLY A 123 -11.99 -4.35 -17.45
C GLY A 123 -11.49 -5.75 -17.73
N GLY A 124 -10.96 -6.00 -18.93
CA GLY A 124 -10.10 -7.17 -19.17
C GLY A 124 -8.87 -7.14 -18.24
N PRO A 125 -7.99 -8.15 -18.25
CA PRO A 125 -6.81 -8.18 -17.40
C PRO A 125 -6.02 -6.87 -17.53
N GLY A 126 -5.95 -6.07 -16.42
CA GLY A 126 -5.30 -4.75 -16.39
C GLY A 126 -6.23 -3.54 -16.62
N GLY A 127 -7.55 -3.71 -16.66
CA GLY A 127 -8.48 -2.57 -16.80
C GLY A 127 -8.75 -1.85 -15.49
N HIS A 128 -8.67 -0.50 -15.51
CA HIS A 128 -9.11 0.34 -14.40
C HIS A 128 -10.63 0.51 -14.44
N ALA A 129 -11.25 0.59 -13.26
CA ALA A 129 -12.65 1.00 -13.17
C ALA A 129 -12.79 2.47 -13.59
N THR A 130 -13.97 2.86 -14.06
CA THR A 130 -14.24 4.27 -14.37
C THR A 130 -14.42 5.03 -13.06
N PRO A 131 -13.68 6.13 -12.83
CA PRO A 131 -13.87 6.98 -11.67
C PRO A 131 -15.30 7.51 -11.59
N THR A 132 -15.84 7.62 -10.38
CA THR A 132 -17.20 8.09 -10.10
C THR A 132 -17.24 9.47 -9.48
N ASP A 133 -16.09 9.98 -9.06
CA ASP A 133 -15.89 11.30 -8.44
C ASP A 133 -14.41 11.72 -8.53
N ASP A 134 -14.14 12.99 -8.15
CA ASP A 134 -12.80 13.59 -8.22
C ASP A 134 -12.10 13.63 -6.85
N LEU A 135 -12.54 12.84 -5.87
CA LEU A 135 -11.92 12.80 -4.55
C LEU A 135 -10.55 12.12 -4.61
N THR A 136 -9.64 12.64 -3.79
CA THR A 136 -8.21 12.26 -3.83
C THR A 136 -7.67 11.73 -2.52
N SER A 137 -8.47 11.70 -1.45
CA SER A 137 -8.02 11.26 -0.13
C SER A 137 -7.34 9.88 -0.16
N LEU A 138 -6.34 9.71 0.69
CA LEU A 138 -5.57 8.46 0.85
C LEU A 138 -4.80 8.03 -0.39
N ARG A 139 -4.43 9.00 -1.24
CA ARG A 139 -3.53 8.88 -2.39
C ARG A 139 -2.41 9.89 -2.27
N GLY A 140 -1.20 9.51 -2.62
CA GLY A 140 -0.07 10.44 -2.64
C GLY A 140 1.23 9.80 -3.08
N ILE A 141 2.14 10.66 -3.54
CA ILE A 141 3.48 10.29 -3.98
C ILE A 141 4.52 11.15 -3.25
N GLN A 142 5.69 10.60 -2.95
CA GLN A 142 6.82 11.32 -2.38
C GLN A 142 8.14 10.87 -2.98
N MET A 143 9.11 11.80 -3.08
CA MET A 143 10.49 11.45 -3.40
C MET A 143 11.19 10.84 -2.18
N THR A 144 11.96 9.79 -2.40
CA THR A 144 12.81 9.18 -1.37
C THR A 144 13.94 10.11 -0.95
N ASP A 145 14.25 10.09 0.35
CA ASP A 145 15.37 10.81 0.92
C ASP A 145 16.73 10.10 0.62
N GLN A 146 17.82 10.66 1.17
CA GLN A 146 19.17 10.12 0.97
C GLN A 146 19.36 8.69 1.52
N GLN A 147 18.49 8.23 2.40
CA GLN A 147 18.45 6.89 2.97
C GLN A 147 17.38 5.99 2.34
N GLY A 148 16.69 6.48 1.29
CA GLY A 148 15.65 5.76 0.57
C GLY A 148 14.28 5.80 1.25
N PHE A 149 14.05 6.66 2.24
CA PHE A 149 12.79 6.73 2.97
C PHE A 149 11.80 7.72 2.38
N VAL A 150 10.53 7.35 2.48
CA VAL A 150 9.37 8.24 2.42
C VAL A 150 8.50 8.02 3.67
N THR A 151 7.65 9.00 3.99
CA THR A 151 6.76 8.90 5.15
C THR A 151 5.41 9.50 4.81
N PHE A 152 4.33 8.74 5.02
CA PHE A 152 2.96 9.20 4.81
C PHE A 152 2.18 9.24 6.13
N ARG A 153 1.37 10.28 6.30
CA ARG A 153 0.31 10.34 7.31
C ARG A 153 -0.98 9.93 6.64
N ALA A 154 -1.59 8.87 7.12
CA ALA A 154 -2.79 8.27 6.59
C ALA A 154 -3.74 7.88 7.73
N VAL A 155 -4.82 7.19 7.41
CA VAL A 155 -5.62 6.41 8.36
C VAL A 155 -5.43 4.93 8.08
N PHE A 156 -5.55 4.10 9.10
CA PHE A 156 -5.52 2.64 8.92
C PHE A 156 -6.66 2.24 7.96
N PRO A 157 -6.37 1.49 6.88
CA PRO A 157 -7.41 1.14 5.93
C PRO A 157 -8.46 0.21 6.55
N GLY A 158 -9.69 0.35 6.10
CA GLY A 158 -10.76 -0.60 6.36
C GLY A 158 -10.66 -1.82 5.45
N TRP A 159 -11.76 -2.53 5.29
CA TRP A 159 -11.86 -3.69 4.42
C TRP A 159 -13.08 -3.58 3.51
N TYR A 160 -12.98 -4.22 2.37
CA TYR A 160 -14.03 -4.35 1.37
C TYR A 160 -14.13 -5.80 0.87
N THR A 161 -15.14 -6.10 0.08
CA THR A 161 -15.43 -7.46 -0.38
C THR A 161 -14.25 -8.07 -1.14
N GLY A 162 -13.86 -9.27 -0.75
CA GLY A 162 -12.93 -10.13 -1.52
C GLY A 162 -11.45 -9.92 -1.24
N ARG A 163 -11.03 -8.93 -0.43
CA ARG A 163 -9.63 -8.65 -0.16
C ARG A 163 -9.31 -8.50 1.33
N ALA A 164 -8.14 -8.94 1.73
CA ALA A 164 -7.56 -8.59 3.02
C ALA A 164 -7.22 -7.09 3.08
N VAL A 165 -7.03 -6.55 4.29
CA VAL A 165 -6.67 -5.15 4.48
C VAL A 165 -5.28 -4.88 3.90
N HIS A 166 -5.19 -3.92 2.97
CA HIS A 166 -3.94 -3.62 2.26
C HIS A 166 -3.84 -2.15 1.83
N ILE A 167 -2.63 -1.76 1.47
CA ILE A 167 -2.27 -0.49 0.82
C ILE A 167 -1.55 -0.83 -0.47
N HIS A 168 -1.94 -0.24 -1.59
CA HIS A 168 -1.22 -0.35 -2.85
C HIS A 168 -0.02 0.60 -2.89
N THR A 169 1.01 0.23 -3.63
CA THR A 169 2.21 1.05 -3.83
C THR A 169 2.79 0.89 -5.21
N LYS A 170 3.42 1.96 -5.70
CA LYS A 170 4.35 1.92 -6.84
C LYS A 170 5.68 2.56 -6.45
N VAL A 171 6.74 2.08 -7.07
CA VAL A 171 8.07 2.72 -7.01
C VAL A 171 8.46 3.13 -8.42
N HIS A 172 8.82 4.42 -8.56
CA HIS A 172 9.21 5.00 -9.82
C HIS A 172 10.68 5.44 -9.77
N THR A 173 11.41 5.16 -10.83
CA THR A 173 12.84 5.49 -10.97
C THR A 173 13.12 6.24 -12.26
N GLY A 174 14.22 7.01 -12.29
CA GLY A 174 14.69 7.68 -13.50
C GLY A 174 13.93 8.93 -13.91
N GLY A 175 12.87 9.31 -13.19
CA GLY A 175 12.12 10.53 -13.41
C GLY A 175 12.48 11.64 -12.42
N SER A 176 11.72 12.72 -12.44
CA SER A 176 11.89 13.86 -11.56
C SER A 176 10.57 14.50 -11.17
N ARG A 177 10.56 15.13 -9.99
CA ARG A 177 9.43 15.95 -9.56
C ARG A 177 9.39 17.26 -10.36
N SER A 178 8.20 17.59 -10.88
CA SER A 178 7.86 18.88 -11.49
C SER A 178 6.77 19.61 -10.70
N SER A 179 6.33 20.77 -11.20
CA SER A 179 5.15 21.46 -10.66
C SER A 179 3.85 20.65 -10.81
N ASP A 180 3.80 19.83 -11.85
CA ASP A 180 2.59 19.15 -12.31
C ASP A 180 2.57 17.65 -11.93
N GLY A 181 3.57 17.19 -11.15
CA GLY A 181 3.65 15.81 -10.71
C GLY A 181 5.04 15.18 -10.87
N TYR A 182 5.11 13.89 -11.14
CA TYR A 182 6.33 13.15 -11.44
C TYR A 182 6.45 12.95 -12.95
N THR A 183 7.57 13.33 -13.52
CA THR A 183 7.73 13.35 -14.98
C THR A 183 8.89 12.46 -15.42
N GLY A 184 8.65 11.66 -16.43
CA GLY A 184 9.65 10.75 -17.02
C GLY A 184 9.93 9.54 -16.12
N GLY A 185 10.95 8.77 -16.48
CA GLY A 185 11.30 7.55 -15.76
C GLY A 185 10.38 6.36 -16.08
N ARG A 186 10.33 5.44 -15.15
CA ARG A 186 9.55 4.20 -15.26
C ARG A 186 8.99 3.79 -13.90
N THR A 187 7.89 3.06 -13.88
CA THR A 187 7.46 2.29 -12.72
C THR A 187 8.31 1.01 -12.67
N CYS A 188 9.16 0.88 -11.68
CA CYS A 188 10.03 -0.28 -11.53
C CYS A 188 9.44 -1.36 -10.62
N HIS A 189 8.43 -1.01 -9.81
CA HIS A 189 7.77 -1.94 -8.91
C HIS A 189 6.32 -1.54 -8.69
N THR A 190 5.41 -2.51 -8.72
CA THR A 190 4.02 -2.40 -8.27
C THR A 190 3.77 -3.47 -7.23
N GLY A 191 3.25 -3.08 -6.06
CA GLY A 191 3.08 -3.98 -4.94
C GLY A 191 1.93 -3.60 -4.02
N GLN A 192 1.77 -4.39 -2.96
CA GLN A 192 0.78 -4.14 -1.91
C GLN A 192 1.41 -4.39 -0.54
N PHE A 193 1.03 -3.59 0.44
CA PHE A 193 1.37 -3.80 1.84
C PHE A 193 0.17 -4.33 2.60
N TYR A 194 0.41 -5.30 3.44
CA TYR A 194 -0.61 -5.99 4.24
C TYR A 194 -0.39 -5.75 5.73
N PHE A 195 -1.42 -6.02 6.51
CA PHE A 195 -1.42 -5.84 7.95
C PHE A 195 -1.63 -7.16 8.68
N ALA A 196 -0.89 -7.38 9.76
CA ALA A 196 -1.05 -8.57 10.59
C ALA A 196 -2.48 -8.67 11.15
N GLU A 197 -3.03 -9.88 11.16
CA GLU A 197 -4.41 -10.17 11.54
C GLU A 197 -4.77 -9.71 12.95
N ASP A 198 -3.83 -9.73 13.90
CA ASP A 198 -4.07 -9.25 15.26
C ASP A 198 -4.30 -7.74 15.32
N ALA A 199 -3.60 -6.96 14.49
CA ALA A 199 -3.82 -5.53 14.36
C ALA A 199 -5.17 -5.23 13.70
N VAL A 200 -5.50 -5.92 12.60
CA VAL A 200 -6.79 -5.76 11.93
C VAL A 200 -7.95 -6.11 12.87
N LYS A 201 -7.86 -7.22 13.61
CA LYS A 201 -8.88 -7.60 14.61
C LYS A 201 -9.06 -6.55 15.70
N ALA A 202 -8.00 -5.88 16.12
CA ALA A 202 -8.06 -4.84 17.15
C ALA A 202 -8.81 -3.58 16.65
N THR A 203 -8.93 -3.35 15.34
CA THR A 203 -9.68 -2.21 14.79
C THR A 203 -11.18 -2.44 14.71
N VAL A 204 -11.65 -3.69 14.62
CA VAL A 204 -13.06 -4.03 14.34
C VAL A 204 -14.06 -3.39 15.32
N GLY A 205 -13.68 -3.26 16.59
CA GLY A 205 -14.52 -2.62 17.62
C GLY A 205 -14.39 -1.09 17.70
N VAL A 206 -13.55 -0.47 16.88
CA VAL A 206 -13.25 0.97 16.92
C VAL A 206 -14.03 1.70 15.83
N ALA A 207 -14.69 2.83 16.17
CA ALA A 207 -15.31 3.67 15.15
C ALA A 207 -14.23 4.34 14.27
N PRO A 208 -14.44 4.45 12.93
CA PRO A 208 -15.63 4.08 12.19
C PRO A 208 -15.65 2.61 11.72
N TYR A 209 -14.59 1.83 11.90
CA TYR A 209 -14.46 0.43 11.43
C TYR A 209 -15.60 -0.47 11.93
N SER A 210 -16.07 -0.23 13.17
CA SER A 210 -17.17 -0.99 13.77
C SER A 210 -18.50 -0.86 13.04
N ALA A 211 -18.64 0.12 12.15
CA ALA A 211 -19.82 0.29 11.30
C ALA A 211 -19.71 -0.45 9.96
N ASN A 212 -18.53 -0.99 9.63
CA ASN A 212 -18.34 -1.73 8.38
C ASN A 212 -18.98 -3.12 8.49
N SER A 213 -20.03 -3.35 7.73
CA SER A 213 -20.82 -4.61 7.74
C SER A 213 -20.31 -5.65 6.74
N VAL A 214 -19.32 -5.32 5.92
CA VAL A 214 -18.74 -6.26 4.95
C VAL A 214 -17.99 -7.37 5.70
N THR A 215 -18.18 -8.61 5.26
CA THR A 215 -17.42 -9.74 5.79
C THR A 215 -15.94 -9.58 5.45
N ARG A 216 -15.10 -9.56 6.48
CA ARG A 216 -13.67 -9.41 6.33
C ARG A 216 -13.02 -10.67 5.75
N VAL A 217 -12.13 -10.47 4.78
CA VAL A 217 -11.22 -11.51 4.28
C VAL A 217 -9.94 -11.46 5.10
N THR A 218 -9.44 -12.61 5.52
CA THR A 218 -8.18 -12.74 6.25
C THR A 218 -7.00 -12.93 5.28
N LEU A 219 -5.77 -12.75 5.76
CA LEU A 219 -4.58 -12.89 4.91
C LEU A 219 -4.50 -14.28 4.23
N ASP A 220 -4.83 -15.32 4.95
CA ASP A 220 -4.82 -16.70 4.45
C ASP A 220 -5.94 -17.01 3.43
N GLN A 221 -6.96 -16.16 3.37
CA GLN A 221 -8.08 -16.25 2.42
C GLN A 221 -7.88 -15.34 1.19
N ASP A 222 -6.96 -14.39 1.24
CA ASP A 222 -6.71 -13.46 0.13
C ASP A 222 -5.83 -14.13 -0.93
N ALA A 223 -6.41 -14.36 -2.11
CA ALA A 223 -5.71 -15.02 -3.22
C ALA A 223 -4.50 -14.23 -3.76
N LEU A 224 -4.40 -12.93 -3.45
CA LEU A 224 -3.31 -12.07 -3.89
C LEU A 224 -2.22 -11.89 -2.82
N TYR A 225 -2.45 -12.35 -1.59
CA TYR A 225 -1.43 -12.26 -0.54
C TYR A 225 -0.32 -13.30 -0.76
N PRO A 226 0.92 -12.88 -1.02
CA PRO A 226 1.99 -13.79 -1.43
C PRO A 226 2.65 -14.55 -0.27
N GLY A 227 2.14 -14.37 0.96
CA GLY A 227 2.68 -15.03 2.15
C GLY A 227 3.33 -14.08 3.15
N THR A 228 3.86 -14.62 4.24
CA THR A 228 4.41 -13.86 5.37
C THR A 228 5.79 -13.29 5.06
N GLY A 229 6.12 -12.21 5.76
CA GLY A 229 7.44 -11.57 5.71
C GLY A 229 7.51 -10.38 4.77
N THR A 230 8.67 -9.73 4.75
CA THR A 230 8.90 -8.50 3.98
C THR A 230 8.74 -8.70 2.46
N PRO A 231 9.25 -9.80 1.87
CA PRO A 231 9.02 -10.03 0.44
C PRO A 231 7.53 -10.11 0.07
N GLY A 232 6.69 -10.55 1.00
CA GLY A 232 5.25 -10.61 0.82
C GLY A 232 4.50 -9.31 1.12
N GLY A 233 5.19 -8.24 1.45
CA GLY A 233 4.58 -6.94 1.72
C GLY A 233 3.92 -6.83 3.12
N LEU A 234 4.17 -7.73 4.05
CA LEU A 234 3.63 -7.64 5.41
C LEU A 234 4.35 -6.55 6.20
N LEU A 235 3.61 -5.51 6.61
CA LEU A 235 4.15 -4.40 7.40
C LEU A 235 4.53 -4.86 8.82
N GLU A 236 5.68 -4.35 9.29
CA GLU A 236 5.99 -4.34 10.70
C GLU A 236 5.24 -3.21 11.38
N LEU A 237 4.53 -3.52 12.49
CA LEU A 237 3.62 -2.57 13.14
C LEU A 237 4.07 -2.26 14.57
N VAL A 238 4.08 -0.97 14.90
CA VAL A 238 4.31 -0.46 16.26
C VAL A 238 3.06 0.27 16.73
N TYR A 239 2.40 -0.22 17.76
CA TYR A 239 1.21 0.38 18.35
C TYR A 239 0.97 -0.09 19.79
N ASP A 240 0.17 0.68 20.54
CA ASP A 240 -0.32 0.25 21.86
C ASP A 240 -1.50 -0.71 21.67
N ARG A 241 -1.29 -2.01 21.95
CA ARG A 241 -2.32 -3.05 21.80
C ARG A 241 -3.60 -2.80 22.61
N ARG A 242 -3.50 -2.01 23.69
CA ARG A 242 -4.66 -1.66 24.53
C ARG A 242 -5.40 -0.41 24.03
N HIS A 243 -4.74 0.41 23.23
CA HIS A 243 -5.23 1.70 22.78
C HIS A 243 -4.87 1.96 21.32
N ILE A 244 -5.22 1.02 20.45
CA ILE A 244 -4.90 1.10 19.01
C ILE A 244 -5.43 2.41 18.36
N GLN A 245 -6.52 2.97 18.89
CA GLN A 245 -7.08 4.25 18.46
C GLN A 245 -6.11 5.44 18.62
N ARG A 246 -5.02 5.29 19.38
CA ARG A 246 -3.98 6.32 19.50
C ARG A 246 -3.07 6.42 18.28
N GLY A 247 -3.15 5.43 17.38
CA GLY A 247 -2.41 5.36 16.12
C GLY A 247 -1.46 4.17 16.03
N ILE A 248 -1.01 3.95 14.83
CA ILE A 248 -0.16 2.85 14.41
C ILE A 248 1.01 3.43 13.60
N VAL A 249 2.22 2.94 13.82
CA VAL A 249 3.32 3.11 12.88
C VAL A 249 3.48 1.79 12.13
N GLY A 250 3.32 1.84 10.80
CA GLY A 250 3.63 0.73 9.92
C GLY A 250 4.91 1.02 9.15
N HIS A 251 5.82 0.05 9.06
CA HIS A 251 7.05 0.24 8.31
C HIS A 251 7.45 -1.02 7.55
N ILE A 252 8.17 -0.79 6.44
CA ILE A 252 8.73 -1.86 5.63
C ILE A 252 9.90 -1.33 4.79
N THR A 253 10.87 -2.19 4.50
CA THR A 253 11.87 -1.96 3.48
C THR A 253 11.52 -2.79 2.24
N MET A 254 11.34 -2.14 1.10
CA MET A 254 11.13 -2.76 -0.20
C MET A 254 12.47 -2.91 -0.91
N ALA A 255 12.82 -4.12 -1.32
CA ALA A 255 13.92 -4.34 -2.24
C ALA A 255 13.35 -4.46 -3.65
N VAL A 256 13.71 -3.56 -4.55
CA VAL A 256 13.19 -3.52 -5.92
C VAL A 256 14.35 -3.50 -6.92
N ASP A 257 14.10 -3.95 -8.15
CA ASP A 257 15.04 -3.77 -9.25
C ASP A 257 14.79 -2.40 -9.91
N PRO A 258 15.68 -1.42 -9.75
CA PRO A 258 15.46 -0.07 -10.27
C PRO A 258 15.42 0.01 -11.80
N ASP A 259 15.90 -1.00 -12.49
CA ASP A 259 15.95 -1.07 -13.95
C ASP A 259 14.78 -1.86 -14.55
N ALA A 260 14.00 -2.54 -13.71
CA ALA A 260 12.79 -3.23 -14.15
C ALA A 260 11.73 -2.24 -14.65
N THR A 261 10.77 -2.76 -15.40
CA THR A 261 9.52 -2.07 -15.74
C THR A 261 8.37 -2.96 -15.33
N ASN A 262 7.57 -2.48 -14.37
CA ASN A 262 6.39 -3.18 -13.89
C ASN A 262 5.28 -2.18 -13.57
N ASP A 263 4.40 -1.98 -14.52
CA ASP A 263 3.27 -1.06 -14.45
C ASP A 263 2.05 -1.62 -13.70
N GLY A 264 2.15 -2.87 -13.22
CA GLY A 264 1.08 -3.52 -12.46
C GLY A 264 0.02 -4.23 -13.29
N GLY A 265 0.17 -4.27 -14.62
CA GLY A 265 -0.73 -4.98 -15.53
C GLY A 265 -0.50 -6.51 -15.62
N GLY A 266 0.49 -7.04 -14.90
CA GLY A 266 0.83 -8.48 -14.91
C GLY A 266 -0.10 -9.34 -14.06
N ALA A 267 -0.21 -10.63 -14.42
CA ALA A 267 -0.90 -11.61 -13.58
C ALA A 267 -0.14 -11.83 -12.26
N PRO A 268 -0.83 -12.03 -11.12
CA PRO A 268 -0.19 -12.29 -9.84
C PRO A 268 0.68 -13.55 -9.90
N GLY A 269 1.94 -13.46 -9.46
CA GLY A 269 2.80 -14.64 -9.25
C GLY A 269 3.54 -15.19 -10.46
N GLY A 270 3.63 -14.46 -11.57
CA GLY A 270 4.56 -14.80 -12.65
C GLY A 270 6.01 -14.61 -12.19
N PRO A 271 6.96 -15.50 -12.59
CA PRO A 271 8.37 -15.28 -12.31
C PRO A 271 8.81 -13.95 -12.94
N ALA A 272 9.61 -13.18 -12.19
CA ALA A 272 10.22 -11.97 -12.72
C ALA A 272 10.84 -12.21 -14.10
N PRO A 273 10.70 -11.28 -15.06
CA PRO A 273 11.32 -11.44 -16.36
C PRO A 273 12.83 -11.61 -16.18
N THR A 274 13.34 -12.76 -16.61
CA THR A 274 14.78 -13.01 -16.65
C THR A 274 15.41 -12.00 -17.60
N ALA A 275 16.35 -11.22 -17.08
CA ALA A 275 17.14 -10.29 -17.90
C ALA A 275 17.74 -11.08 -19.08
N SER A 276 17.39 -10.70 -20.30
CA SER A 276 18.03 -11.22 -21.50
C SER A 276 19.50 -10.81 -21.49
N PRO A 277 20.45 -11.72 -21.71
CA PRO A 277 21.84 -11.33 -21.83
C PRO A 277 22.03 -10.45 -23.06
N SER A 278 22.61 -9.27 -22.84
CA SER A 278 23.03 -8.38 -23.92
C SER A 278 23.93 -9.12 -24.89
N PRO A 279 23.77 -8.99 -26.21
CA PRO A 279 24.69 -9.59 -27.18
C PRO A 279 26.07 -8.94 -27.03
N SER A 280 27.09 -9.80 -26.81
CA SER A 280 28.49 -9.39 -26.86
C SER A 280 28.81 -8.94 -28.27
N VAL A 281 29.38 -7.75 -28.43
CA VAL A 281 30.03 -7.25 -29.66
C VAL A 281 31.51 -7.50 -29.53
#